data_083b3e41dee0be0b3e4319c24747bdee
#
_entry.id   083b3e41dee0be0b3e4319c24747bdee
#
_cell.length_a   1.000
_cell.length_b   1.000
_cell.length_c   1.000
_cell.angle_alpha   90.00
_cell.angle_beta   90.00
_cell.angle_gamma   90.00
#
_symmetry.space_group_name_H-M   'P 1'
#
loop_
_entity.id
_entity.type
_entity.pdbx_description
1 polymer ?
#
loop_
_entity_poly.entity_id
_entity_poly.type
_entity_poly.pdbx_seq_one_letter_code
_entity_poly.pdbx_strand_id
1 'polypeptide(L)'
;MKKKFHLIANAHLDPVWQWRVPEGLSLVKSTFRSALDRMNEFPDYTFTSACASYYKWIKLNEPEMFEEIKQRVKEGRWAIVGGMWVQPDCNIPSGEAFCRHMLYSQKFFKENFGFIVKTGYNVDSFGHNGMLPQLLKKSGIDNYIYQRPDNRTEKPNLPFDDLHYWQSPDGSVINAFRVPDGYGGDVHEQRLVDHYYNKNQPMMVLFGVGNHGGGPSKEHLKNAEKLICNGDFKYSTPDTYFEEAQGTEMPLVNEDLQHHASGCYSANSRIKNINRRAETELVTAEKLDVLANIMTGSALHNKQIEAAWERVMFNQFHDILAGCSVKEAYFDAENSYGYARETALDVNTFAAQRITWRIKTTDFLDADDSEMRGRMWYKEGEGSPMVVFNLILLLLNLLRSSVLSTFQRFLIQRVMKSRSSLCVLHIPTVSIFTSAFLKQMFLLTVTLYIIFITKKTTMKNPSSHILLQQKTALKTVRSDLFLIKKQVQFLLVY
;
A
#
# COMPACT_ATOMS: atom_id res chain seq x y z
N MET A 1 43.22 -2.99 1.32
CA MET A 1 42.35 -2.15 2.19
C MET A 1 40.98 -2.02 1.54
N LYS A 2 39.90 -2.11 2.31
CA LYS A 2 38.54 -1.82 1.79
C LYS A 2 38.49 -0.32 1.43
N LYS A 3 38.02 0.03 0.23
CA LYS A 3 37.87 1.42 -0.18
C LYS A 3 36.76 2.07 0.68
N LYS A 4 37.04 3.29 1.15
CA LYS A 4 36.17 3.97 2.13
C LYS A 4 34.91 4.58 1.49
N PHE A 5 34.97 4.98 0.21
CA PHE A 5 33.95 5.72 -0.49
C PHE A 5 33.37 4.91 -1.65
N HIS A 6 32.05 4.68 -1.60
CA HIS A 6 31.28 3.99 -2.63
C HIS A 6 30.56 5.02 -3.49
N LEU A 7 30.96 5.18 -4.73
CA LEU A 7 30.30 6.06 -5.68
C LEU A 7 29.05 5.37 -6.23
N ILE A 8 27.89 5.87 -5.85
CA ILE A 8 26.57 5.35 -6.24
C ILE A 8 25.98 6.27 -7.29
N ALA A 9 26.19 5.92 -8.55
CA ALA A 9 25.59 6.64 -9.65
C ALA A 9 24.09 6.35 -9.75
N ASN A 10 23.26 7.38 -9.79
CA ASN A 10 21.82 7.22 -9.80
C ASN A 10 21.10 8.35 -10.56
N ALA A 11 19.79 8.18 -10.73
CA ALA A 11 18.86 9.22 -11.05
C ALA A 11 17.61 9.03 -10.21
N HIS A 12 17.37 9.92 -9.25
CA HIS A 12 16.05 10.06 -8.65
C HIS A 12 15.14 10.73 -9.69
N LEU A 13 14.04 10.07 -10.06
CA LEU A 13 13.11 10.56 -11.07
C LEU A 13 11.76 10.82 -10.45
N ASP A 14 11.18 11.97 -10.77
CA ASP A 14 9.80 12.29 -10.42
C ASP A 14 8.91 11.94 -11.62
N PRO A 15 8.04 10.90 -11.51
CA PRO A 15 7.15 10.56 -12.63
C PRO A 15 6.06 11.61 -12.84
N VAL A 16 5.83 12.44 -11.82
CA VAL A 16 4.89 13.58 -11.80
C VAL A 16 5.37 14.58 -10.75
N TRP A 17 5.54 15.84 -11.13
CA TRP A 17 5.82 16.94 -10.20
C TRP A 17 5.45 18.29 -10.85
N GLN A 18 6.42 18.99 -11.47
CA GLN A 18 6.19 20.21 -12.28
C GLN A 18 5.76 19.85 -13.70
N TRP A 19 5.50 18.60 -13.96
CA TRP A 19 5.07 17.99 -15.22
C TRP A 19 4.10 16.84 -14.96
N ARG A 20 3.44 16.38 -16.03
CA ARG A 20 2.46 15.30 -16.00
C ARG A 20 3.06 13.94 -16.33
N VAL A 21 2.28 12.87 -16.12
CA VAL A 21 2.67 11.47 -16.36
C VAL A 21 3.32 11.22 -17.73
N PRO A 22 2.79 11.72 -18.87
CA PRO A 22 3.42 11.43 -20.18
C PRO A 22 4.86 11.96 -20.27
N GLU A 23 5.14 13.10 -19.70
CA GLU A 23 6.49 13.67 -19.64
C GLU A 23 7.37 12.84 -18.70
N GLY A 24 6.89 12.49 -17.51
CA GLY A 24 7.62 11.64 -16.57
C GLY A 24 7.98 10.27 -17.16
N LEU A 25 7.10 9.67 -17.96
CA LEU A 25 7.39 8.42 -18.66
C LEU A 25 8.51 8.60 -19.71
N SER A 26 8.49 9.71 -20.45
CA SER A 26 9.55 10.07 -21.40
C SER A 26 10.89 10.27 -20.68
N LEU A 27 10.89 10.88 -19.49
CA LEU A 27 12.09 11.06 -18.67
C LEU A 27 12.67 9.74 -18.19
N VAL A 28 11.85 8.80 -17.76
CA VAL A 28 12.28 7.44 -17.38
C VAL A 28 12.97 6.77 -18.57
N LYS A 29 12.33 6.76 -19.75
CA LYS A 29 12.89 6.19 -20.97
C LYS A 29 14.23 6.80 -21.33
N SER A 30 14.31 8.13 -21.38
CA SER A 30 15.52 8.88 -21.75
C SER A 30 16.65 8.63 -20.77
N THR A 31 16.36 8.61 -19.47
CA THR A 31 17.36 8.38 -18.43
C THR A 31 17.89 6.96 -18.47
N PHE A 32 17.02 5.96 -18.62
CA PHE A 32 17.44 4.56 -18.71
C PHE A 32 18.27 4.32 -19.98
N ARG A 33 17.87 4.90 -21.12
CA ARG A 33 18.69 4.83 -22.34
C ARG A 33 20.04 5.48 -22.14
N SER A 34 20.09 6.68 -21.55
CA SER A 34 21.36 7.36 -21.24
C SER A 34 22.26 6.52 -20.34
N ALA A 35 21.73 5.89 -19.29
CA ALA A 35 22.51 5.03 -18.41
C ALA A 35 23.10 3.82 -19.15
N LEU A 36 22.33 3.16 -20.01
CA LEU A 36 22.78 2.03 -20.81
C LEU A 36 23.88 2.45 -21.81
N ASP A 37 23.72 3.62 -22.47
CA ASP A 37 24.72 4.16 -23.38
C ASP A 37 26.02 4.48 -22.64
N ARG A 38 25.92 5.07 -21.43
CA ARG A 38 27.11 5.32 -20.57
C ARG A 38 27.79 4.01 -20.16
N MET A 39 27.05 2.94 -19.91
CA MET A 39 27.65 1.62 -19.62
C MET A 39 28.47 1.07 -20.76
N ASN A 40 28.13 1.40 -22.01
CA ASN A 40 28.94 1.02 -23.18
C ASN A 40 30.25 1.83 -23.30
N GLU A 41 30.23 3.09 -22.84
CA GLU A 41 31.41 3.99 -22.89
C GLU A 41 32.33 3.83 -21.66
N PHE A 42 31.77 3.46 -20.50
CA PHE A 42 32.46 3.35 -19.20
C PHE A 42 32.28 1.94 -18.64
N PRO A 43 33.22 1.01 -18.88
CA PRO A 43 33.04 -0.42 -18.56
C PRO A 43 32.80 -0.71 -17.08
N ASP A 44 33.41 0.04 -16.17
CA ASP A 44 33.30 -0.17 -14.72
C ASP A 44 32.12 0.58 -14.09
N TYR A 45 31.43 1.42 -14.87
CA TYR A 45 30.28 2.21 -14.40
C TYR A 45 29.12 1.33 -13.99
N THR A 46 28.58 1.60 -12.81
CA THR A 46 27.36 1.00 -12.28
C THR A 46 26.27 2.07 -12.16
N PHE A 47 25.01 1.69 -12.36
CA PHE A 47 23.85 2.58 -12.24
C PHE A 47 22.82 2.01 -11.28
N THR A 48 22.20 2.86 -10.47
CA THR A 48 21.20 2.50 -9.47
C THR A 48 19.87 3.16 -9.80
N SER A 49 18.78 2.38 -9.81
CA SER A 49 17.44 2.90 -10.03
C SER A 49 16.41 2.16 -9.18
N ALA A 50 15.40 2.91 -8.72
CA ALA A 50 14.26 2.43 -7.94
C ALA A 50 12.97 2.39 -8.77
N CYS A 51 11.82 2.07 -8.11
CA CYS A 51 10.45 2.14 -8.61
C CYS A 51 10.07 1.05 -9.62
N ALA A 52 9.38 0.01 -9.15
CA ALA A 52 8.91 -1.09 -10.01
C ALA A 52 8.02 -0.61 -11.17
N SER A 53 7.25 0.47 -10.98
CA SER A 53 6.41 1.07 -12.02
C SER A 53 7.21 1.51 -13.25
N TYR A 54 8.43 2.02 -13.07
CA TYR A 54 9.29 2.44 -14.20
C TYR A 54 9.71 1.24 -15.04
N TYR A 55 10.15 0.17 -14.39
CA TYR A 55 10.52 -1.07 -15.08
C TYR A 55 9.32 -1.71 -15.77
N LYS A 56 8.13 -1.64 -15.17
CA LYS A 56 6.90 -2.10 -15.82
C LYS A 56 6.57 -1.27 -17.06
N TRP A 57 6.71 0.05 -17.02
CA TRP A 57 6.53 0.92 -18.17
C TRP A 57 7.51 0.60 -19.29
N ILE A 58 8.81 0.46 -18.96
CA ILE A 58 9.84 0.09 -19.94
C ILE A 58 9.54 -1.29 -20.53
N LYS A 59 9.20 -2.28 -19.71
CA LYS A 59 8.83 -3.61 -20.20
C LYS A 59 7.68 -3.59 -21.21
N LEU A 60 6.67 -2.74 -20.99
CA LEU A 60 5.48 -2.66 -21.83
C LEU A 60 5.70 -1.85 -23.11
N ASN A 61 6.53 -0.81 -23.07
CA ASN A 61 6.66 0.16 -24.15
C ASN A 61 8.00 0.07 -24.89
N GLU A 62 9.04 -0.46 -24.25
CA GLU A 62 10.42 -0.56 -24.79
C GLU A 62 11.00 -1.94 -24.42
N PRO A 63 10.43 -3.04 -24.94
CA PRO A 63 10.80 -4.39 -24.50
C PRO A 63 12.27 -4.74 -24.80
N GLU A 64 12.86 -4.23 -25.88
CA GLU A 64 14.28 -4.43 -26.19
C GLU A 64 15.18 -3.77 -25.14
N MET A 65 14.87 -2.53 -24.74
CA MET A 65 15.55 -1.84 -23.65
C MET A 65 15.41 -2.59 -22.32
N PHE A 66 14.26 -3.18 -22.07
CA PHE A 66 14.04 -3.97 -20.85
C PHE A 66 14.95 -5.21 -20.81
N GLU A 67 15.14 -5.91 -21.93
CA GLU A 67 16.07 -7.05 -22.01
C GLU A 67 17.53 -6.59 -21.87
N GLU A 68 17.91 -5.43 -22.42
CA GLU A 68 19.24 -4.84 -22.20
C GLU A 68 19.47 -4.53 -20.71
N ILE A 69 18.50 -3.95 -20.02
CA ILE A 69 18.56 -3.73 -18.56
C ILE A 69 18.75 -5.05 -17.83
N LYS A 70 18.01 -6.10 -18.18
CA LYS A 70 18.18 -7.43 -17.55
C LYS A 70 19.59 -7.97 -17.72
N GLN A 71 20.21 -7.73 -18.87
CA GLN A 71 21.59 -8.12 -19.09
C GLN A 71 22.55 -7.34 -18.16
N ARG A 72 22.37 -6.01 -18.05
CA ARG A 72 23.19 -5.19 -17.14
C ARG A 72 23.01 -5.56 -15.65
N VAL A 73 21.79 -5.96 -15.27
CA VAL A 73 21.51 -6.50 -13.92
C VAL A 73 22.30 -7.80 -13.69
N LYS A 74 22.30 -8.74 -14.64
CA LYS A 74 23.09 -9.98 -14.56
C LYS A 74 24.60 -9.74 -14.46
N GLU A 75 25.09 -8.70 -15.11
CA GLU A 75 26.50 -8.26 -15.05
C GLU A 75 26.84 -7.58 -13.70
N GLY A 76 25.85 -7.32 -12.83
CA GLY A 76 26.07 -6.57 -11.58
C GLY A 76 26.28 -5.07 -11.78
N ARG A 77 26.02 -4.55 -12.99
CA ARG A 77 26.26 -3.16 -13.35
C ARG A 77 25.02 -2.27 -13.25
N TRP A 78 23.83 -2.87 -13.18
CA TRP A 78 22.57 -2.18 -12.93
C TRP A 78 21.96 -2.68 -11.61
N ALA A 79 21.96 -1.81 -10.61
CA ALA A 79 21.41 -2.10 -9.30
C ALA A 79 19.94 -1.68 -9.21
N ILE A 80 19.07 -2.63 -8.91
CA ILE A 80 17.66 -2.38 -8.64
C ILE A 80 17.48 -2.24 -7.12
N VAL A 81 16.95 -1.09 -6.70
CA VAL A 81 16.69 -0.76 -5.30
C VAL A 81 15.24 -0.33 -5.09
N GLY A 82 14.87 0.03 -3.86
CA GLY A 82 13.57 0.54 -3.46
C GLY A 82 12.62 -0.56 -3.01
N GLY A 83 12.37 -1.56 -3.85
CA GLY A 83 11.42 -2.63 -3.53
C GLY A 83 9.98 -2.15 -3.35
N MET A 84 9.64 -0.94 -3.83
CA MET A 84 8.34 -0.32 -3.80
C MET A 84 7.86 0.06 -5.20
N TRP A 85 6.55 0.24 -5.37
CA TRP A 85 5.95 0.56 -6.66
C TRP A 85 6.44 1.90 -7.23
N VAL A 86 6.50 2.92 -6.38
CA VAL A 86 7.14 4.22 -6.56
C VAL A 86 7.93 4.55 -5.29
N GLN A 87 8.56 5.73 -5.20
CA GLN A 87 9.03 6.30 -3.94
C GLN A 87 7.85 7.06 -3.28
N PRO A 88 7.05 6.43 -2.41
CA PRO A 88 5.84 7.04 -1.90
C PRO A 88 6.12 8.12 -0.86
N ASP A 89 5.13 8.95 -0.57
CA ASP A 89 5.05 9.62 0.72
C ASP A 89 5.13 8.56 1.83
N CYS A 90 6.02 8.76 2.81
CA CYS A 90 6.32 7.74 3.81
C CYS A 90 5.51 7.90 5.11
N ASN A 91 4.45 8.74 5.12
CA ASN A 91 3.63 9.02 6.30
C ASN A 91 2.12 8.87 6.02
N ILE A 92 1.63 9.30 4.86
CA ILE A 92 0.19 9.39 4.56
C ILE A 92 -0.43 8.07 4.13
N PRO A 93 0.21 7.21 3.30
CA PRO A 93 -0.34 5.91 2.94
C PRO A 93 -0.62 5.05 4.16
N SER A 94 -1.64 4.17 4.08
CA SER A 94 -1.91 3.20 5.13
C SER A 94 -0.83 2.12 5.20
N GLY A 95 -0.72 1.43 6.34
CA GLY A 95 0.16 0.27 6.47
C GLY A 95 -0.13 -0.80 5.43
N GLU A 96 -1.42 -1.00 5.07
CA GLU A 96 -1.83 -1.90 3.98
C GLU A 96 -1.29 -1.43 2.63
N ALA A 97 -1.35 -0.13 2.33
CA ALA A 97 -0.80 0.40 1.08
C ALA A 97 0.72 0.18 0.98
N PHE A 98 1.47 0.37 2.06
CA PHE A 98 2.90 0.02 2.09
C PHE A 98 3.14 -1.47 1.84
N CYS A 99 2.35 -2.35 2.44
CA CYS A 99 2.42 -3.79 2.16
C CYS A 99 2.17 -4.08 0.68
N ARG A 100 1.23 -3.38 0.02
CA ARG A 100 0.95 -3.51 -1.41
C ARG A 100 2.09 -2.98 -2.27
N HIS A 101 2.67 -1.84 -1.93
CA HIS A 101 3.86 -1.32 -2.61
C HIS A 101 4.95 -2.39 -2.69
N MET A 102 5.25 -3.05 -1.57
CA MET A 102 6.31 -4.06 -1.51
C MET A 102 5.87 -5.37 -2.17
N LEU A 103 4.64 -5.83 -1.94
CA LEU A 103 4.12 -7.07 -2.52
C LEU A 103 4.18 -7.04 -4.05
N TYR A 104 3.62 -6.00 -4.68
CA TYR A 104 3.58 -5.92 -6.14
C TYR A 104 4.96 -5.71 -6.75
N SER A 105 5.80 -4.90 -6.08
CA SER A 105 7.16 -4.67 -6.55
C SER A 105 8.04 -5.89 -6.43
N GLN A 106 8.06 -6.54 -5.27
CA GLN A 106 8.88 -7.73 -5.05
C GLN A 106 8.43 -8.89 -5.96
N LYS A 107 7.10 -9.05 -6.17
CA LYS A 107 6.57 -10.00 -7.15
C LYS A 107 7.08 -9.68 -8.54
N PHE A 108 6.96 -8.43 -8.99
CA PHE A 108 7.43 -8.00 -10.31
C PHE A 108 8.95 -8.24 -10.49
N PHE A 109 9.76 -7.88 -9.53
CA PHE A 109 11.21 -8.07 -9.60
C PHE A 109 11.59 -9.55 -9.60
N LYS A 110 10.96 -10.36 -8.74
CA LYS A 110 11.20 -11.80 -8.71
C LYS A 110 10.83 -12.49 -10.02
N GLU A 111 9.70 -12.13 -10.62
CA GLU A 111 9.23 -12.70 -11.89
C GLU A 111 10.10 -12.31 -13.09
N ASN A 112 10.67 -11.11 -13.10
CA ASN A 112 11.40 -10.59 -14.24
C ASN A 112 12.93 -10.66 -14.11
N PHE A 113 13.46 -10.60 -12.90
CA PHE A 113 14.92 -10.57 -12.62
C PHE A 113 15.40 -11.75 -11.76
N GLY A 114 14.49 -12.52 -11.15
CA GLY A 114 14.81 -13.73 -10.40
C GLY A 114 15.13 -13.53 -8.91
N PHE A 115 15.11 -12.29 -8.41
CA PHE A 115 15.42 -11.99 -7.01
C PHE A 115 14.41 -11.02 -6.39
N ILE A 116 14.45 -10.86 -5.08
CA ILE A 116 13.77 -9.80 -4.32
C ILE A 116 14.78 -8.73 -3.93
N VAL A 117 14.36 -7.47 -4.01
CA VAL A 117 15.18 -6.30 -3.66
C VAL A 117 15.42 -6.28 -2.14
N LYS A 118 16.66 -6.02 -1.74
CA LYS A 118 17.11 -6.01 -0.35
C LYS A 118 17.30 -4.63 0.25
N THR A 119 17.46 -3.62 -0.60
CA THR A 119 17.72 -2.23 -0.19
C THR A 119 16.55 -1.33 -0.59
N GLY A 120 15.84 -0.78 0.39
CA GLY A 120 14.82 0.25 0.22
C GLY A 120 15.45 1.60 -0.14
N TYR A 121 14.72 2.45 -0.90
CA TYR A 121 15.28 3.68 -1.44
C TYR A 121 14.20 4.75 -1.57
N ASN A 122 14.21 5.75 -0.67
CA ASN A 122 13.29 6.89 -0.67
C ASN A 122 14.07 8.17 -0.31
N VAL A 123 14.84 8.67 -1.26
CA VAL A 123 15.81 9.74 -1.01
C VAL A 123 15.19 11.13 -0.99
N ASP A 124 13.99 11.31 -1.54
CA ASP A 124 13.32 12.61 -1.56
C ASP A 124 12.00 12.67 -0.78
N SER A 125 11.48 11.56 -0.27
CA SER A 125 10.27 11.56 0.56
C SER A 125 10.42 12.46 1.79
N PHE A 126 9.36 13.23 2.11
CA PHE A 126 9.44 14.36 3.04
C PHE A 126 9.31 13.97 4.51
N GLY A 127 10.05 12.97 4.92
CA GLY A 127 10.06 12.36 6.24
C GLY A 127 9.55 10.92 6.21
N HIS A 128 9.86 10.18 7.26
CA HIS A 128 9.65 8.74 7.31
C HIS A 128 9.08 8.33 8.67
N ASN A 129 7.97 7.58 8.68
CA ASN A 129 7.36 7.13 9.92
C ASN A 129 8.13 5.96 10.55
N GLY A 130 8.14 5.90 11.90
CA GLY A 130 8.88 4.89 12.67
C GLY A 130 8.39 3.45 12.51
N MET A 131 7.29 3.21 11.77
CA MET A 131 6.82 1.85 11.46
C MET A 131 7.44 1.28 10.18
N LEU A 132 8.15 2.10 9.38
CA LEU A 132 8.78 1.64 8.14
C LEU A 132 9.77 0.49 8.34
N PRO A 133 10.67 0.48 9.35
CA PRO A 133 11.57 -0.65 9.56
C PRO A 133 10.84 -1.99 9.68
N GLN A 134 9.72 -2.04 10.39
CA GLN A 134 8.88 -3.24 10.49
C GLN A 134 8.35 -3.69 9.14
N LEU A 135 7.78 -2.77 8.38
CA LEU A 135 7.17 -3.05 7.08
C LEU A 135 8.23 -3.52 6.07
N LEU A 136 9.36 -2.83 6.01
CA LEU A 136 10.50 -3.17 5.17
C LEU A 136 11.05 -4.55 5.52
N LYS A 137 11.40 -4.78 6.79
CA LYS A 137 11.97 -6.04 7.27
C LYS A 137 11.08 -7.25 6.97
N LYS A 138 9.79 -7.13 7.24
CA LYS A 138 8.81 -8.19 6.99
C LYS A 138 8.52 -8.41 5.50
N SER A 139 8.91 -7.48 4.64
CA SER A 139 8.84 -7.60 3.17
C SER A 139 10.16 -8.07 2.54
N GLY A 140 11.14 -8.44 3.36
CA GLY A 140 12.45 -8.94 2.92
C GLY A 140 13.46 -7.87 2.56
N ILE A 141 13.22 -6.61 2.94
CA ILE A 141 14.12 -5.47 2.75
C ILE A 141 14.88 -5.25 4.05
N ASP A 142 16.20 -5.40 4.00
CA ASP A 142 17.08 -5.38 5.17
C ASP A 142 17.81 -4.04 5.33
N ASN A 143 17.88 -3.24 4.27
CA ASN A 143 18.60 -1.97 4.21
C ASN A 143 17.69 -0.85 3.74
N TYR A 144 18.00 0.40 4.09
CA TYR A 144 17.22 1.57 3.69
C TYR A 144 18.10 2.79 3.42
N ILE A 145 17.88 3.47 2.31
CA ILE A 145 18.55 4.72 1.96
C ILE A 145 17.53 5.84 1.90
N TYR A 146 17.83 6.93 2.59
CA TYR A 146 16.99 8.11 2.65
C TYR A 146 17.85 9.38 2.82
N GLN A 147 17.29 10.55 2.55
CA GLN A 147 17.97 11.83 2.76
C GLN A 147 17.27 12.66 3.84
N ARG A 148 15.96 12.77 3.78
CA ARG A 148 15.19 13.66 4.66
C ARG A 148 14.73 12.92 5.93
N PRO A 149 14.72 13.59 7.12
CA PRO A 149 15.11 14.97 7.34
C PRO A 149 16.61 15.19 7.15
N ASP A 150 16.97 16.31 6.56
CA ASP A 150 18.35 16.74 6.38
C ASP A 150 18.73 17.82 7.41
N ASN A 151 20.00 18.21 7.42
CA ASN A 151 20.51 19.20 8.38
C ASN A 151 20.02 20.64 8.12
N ARG A 152 19.21 20.88 7.10
CA ARG A 152 18.60 22.19 6.76
C ARG A 152 17.21 22.36 7.36
N THR A 153 16.69 21.37 8.06
CA THR A 153 15.36 21.38 8.66
C THR A 153 15.34 21.95 10.08
N GLU A 154 14.15 22.05 10.68
CA GLU A 154 13.94 22.58 12.05
C GLU A 154 14.72 21.84 13.15
N LYS A 155 15.18 20.61 12.87
CA LYS A 155 16.08 19.85 13.76
C LYS A 155 17.38 19.50 13.01
N PRO A 156 18.29 20.46 12.82
CA PRO A 156 19.47 20.27 11.99
C PRO A 156 20.48 19.24 12.52
N ASN A 157 20.47 18.98 13.83
CA ASN A 157 21.38 18.03 14.48
C ASN A 157 20.64 16.77 14.86
N LEU A 158 20.50 15.85 13.92
CA LEU A 158 20.03 14.51 14.24
C LEU A 158 21.07 13.83 15.16
N PRO A 159 20.66 13.18 16.26
CA PRO A 159 21.56 12.63 17.27
C PRO A 159 22.19 11.29 16.86
N PHE A 160 22.42 11.07 15.58
CA PHE A 160 22.95 9.81 15.06
C PHE A 160 23.80 10.02 13.79
N ASP A 161 24.67 9.06 13.49
CA ASP A 161 25.50 9.03 12.31
C ASP A 161 24.69 8.72 11.03
N ASP A 162 25.28 9.02 9.88
CA ASP A 162 24.61 8.76 8.59
C ASP A 162 24.34 7.26 8.39
N LEU A 163 25.24 6.38 8.81
CA LEU A 163 25.01 4.93 8.88
C LEU A 163 24.57 4.55 10.30
N HIS A 164 23.39 3.92 10.45
CA HIS A 164 22.80 3.57 11.73
C HIS A 164 21.84 2.37 11.62
N TYR A 165 21.51 1.77 12.74
CA TYR A 165 20.36 0.86 12.85
C TYR A 165 19.09 1.68 13.08
N TRP A 166 18.04 1.36 12.32
CA TRP A 166 16.72 1.95 12.54
C TRP A 166 15.72 0.90 13.00
N GLN A 167 15.08 1.14 14.16
CA GLN A 167 14.20 0.19 14.82
C GLN A 167 12.77 0.70 14.92
N SER A 168 11.83 -0.17 14.57
CA SER A 168 10.39 0.02 14.83
C SER A 168 9.99 -0.43 16.24
N PRO A 169 8.84 0.03 16.77
CA PRO A 169 8.33 -0.34 18.10
C PRO A 169 8.12 -1.85 18.31
N ASP A 170 7.95 -2.65 17.24
CA ASP A 170 7.84 -4.11 17.33
C ASP A 170 9.20 -4.83 17.50
N GLY A 171 10.29 -4.06 17.54
CA GLY A 171 11.66 -4.59 17.63
C GLY A 171 12.31 -4.92 16.28
N SER A 172 11.62 -4.77 15.16
CA SER A 172 12.22 -4.96 13.82
C SER A 172 13.30 -3.93 13.56
N VAL A 173 14.49 -4.37 13.12
CA VAL A 173 15.66 -3.53 12.86
C VAL A 173 16.12 -3.70 11.43
N ILE A 174 16.47 -2.59 10.78
CA ILE A 174 17.12 -2.53 9.46
C ILE A 174 18.39 -1.69 9.54
N ASN A 175 19.31 -1.89 8.59
CA ASN A 175 20.43 -0.98 8.38
C ASN A 175 19.91 0.24 7.62
N ALA A 176 20.24 1.44 8.05
CA ALA A 176 19.82 2.66 7.39
C ALA A 176 21.02 3.56 7.08
N PHE A 177 20.98 4.19 5.91
CA PHE A 177 21.93 5.20 5.52
C PHE A 177 21.23 6.48 5.14
N ARG A 178 21.50 7.54 5.89
CA ARG A 178 21.05 8.89 5.57
C ARG A 178 22.07 9.58 4.69
N VAL A 179 21.65 10.00 3.51
CA VAL A 179 22.50 10.75 2.57
C VAL A 179 22.80 12.13 3.15
N PRO A 180 24.07 12.50 3.40
CA PRO A 180 24.39 13.70 4.18
C PRO A 180 24.17 15.02 3.43
N ASP A 181 24.25 15.04 2.09
CA ASP A 181 24.23 16.28 1.30
C ASP A 181 23.18 16.32 0.18
N GLY A 182 22.97 15.22 -0.53
CA GLY A 182 22.00 15.14 -1.61
C GLY A 182 22.17 13.88 -2.47
N TYR A 183 21.07 13.48 -3.11
CA TYR A 183 21.05 12.28 -3.96
C TYR A 183 21.55 12.51 -5.39
N GLY A 184 21.95 13.74 -5.73
CA GLY A 184 22.42 14.11 -7.08
C GLY A 184 23.64 15.03 -7.06
N GLY A 185 23.95 15.59 -8.24
CA GLY A 185 25.08 16.47 -8.43
C GLY A 185 26.35 15.75 -8.89
N ASP A 186 27.42 16.51 -9.05
CA ASP A 186 28.75 16.00 -9.45
C ASP A 186 29.57 15.57 -8.23
N VAL A 187 30.56 14.73 -8.45
CA VAL A 187 31.56 14.35 -7.45
C VAL A 187 32.81 15.20 -7.64
N HIS A 188 32.97 16.23 -6.81
CA HIS A 188 34.12 17.12 -6.81
C HIS A 188 34.69 17.27 -5.41
N GLU A 189 35.97 17.68 -5.32
CA GLU A 189 36.75 17.71 -4.08
C GLU A 189 36.07 18.51 -2.96
N GLN A 190 35.56 19.71 -3.27
CA GLN A 190 34.94 20.58 -2.27
C GLN A 190 33.71 19.88 -1.62
N ARG A 191 32.86 19.22 -2.39
CA ARG A 191 31.71 18.44 -1.89
C ARG A 191 32.16 17.32 -0.94
N LEU A 192 33.27 16.64 -1.30
CA LEU A 192 33.79 15.55 -0.50
C LEU A 192 34.38 16.04 0.83
N VAL A 193 35.09 17.19 0.80
CA VAL A 193 35.61 17.87 2.00
C VAL A 193 34.47 18.28 2.93
N ASP A 194 33.42 18.88 2.39
CA ASP A 194 32.35 19.44 3.18
C ASP A 194 31.51 18.37 3.89
N HIS A 195 31.32 17.21 3.24
CA HIS A 195 30.30 16.24 3.68
C HIS A 195 30.80 14.83 3.99
N TYR A 196 31.99 14.43 3.51
CA TYR A 196 32.39 13.00 3.52
C TYR A 196 33.76 12.72 4.17
N TYR A 197 34.77 13.56 3.97
CA TYR A 197 36.13 13.22 4.42
C TYR A 197 36.32 13.17 5.93
N ASN A 198 35.50 13.90 6.66
CA ASN A 198 35.51 13.92 8.13
C ASN A 198 34.76 12.75 8.79
N LYS A 199 34.20 11.84 8.00
CA LYS A 199 33.46 10.69 8.49
C LYS A 199 34.38 9.51 8.80
N ASN A 200 34.14 8.85 9.94
CA ASN A 200 34.92 7.69 10.39
C ASN A 200 34.38 6.34 9.93
N GLN A 201 33.27 6.32 9.18
CA GLN A 201 32.58 5.14 8.67
C GLN A 201 32.68 5.07 7.13
N PRO A 202 32.48 3.88 6.52
CA PRO A 202 32.30 3.79 5.07
C PRO A 202 31.14 4.66 4.59
N MET A 203 31.30 5.34 3.46
CA MET A 203 30.33 6.30 2.97
C MET A 203 29.82 5.94 1.58
N MET A 204 28.51 6.09 1.34
CA MET A 204 27.94 6.18 0.00
C MET A 204 27.91 7.64 -0.45
N VAL A 205 28.46 7.88 -1.62
CA VAL A 205 28.41 9.18 -2.30
C VAL A 205 27.49 9.04 -3.50
N LEU A 206 26.26 9.52 -3.36
CA LEU A 206 25.28 9.51 -4.44
C LEU A 206 25.58 10.64 -5.42
N PHE A 207 25.55 10.36 -6.73
CA PHE A 207 25.78 11.35 -7.76
C PHE A 207 24.98 11.08 -9.03
N GLY A 208 24.75 12.11 -9.82
CA GLY A 208 23.97 12.08 -11.04
C GLY A 208 23.03 13.28 -11.17
N VAL A 209 22.16 13.26 -12.17
CA VAL A 209 21.11 14.26 -12.36
C VAL A 209 19.77 13.60 -12.06
N GLY A 210 18.98 14.25 -11.17
CA GLY A 210 17.69 13.74 -10.72
C GLY A 210 16.52 14.62 -11.15
N ASN A 211 15.37 14.40 -10.52
CA ASN A 211 14.08 15.05 -10.70
C ASN A 211 13.56 14.92 -12.14
N HIS A 212 13.94 15.82 -13.03
CA HIS A 212 13.57 15.80 -14.45
C HIS A 212 14.42 14.81 -15.28
N GLY A 213 15.37 14.11 -14.69
CA GLY A 213 16.07 13.00 -15.33
C GLY A 213 17.43 13.37 -15.90
N GLY A 214 18.04 12.38 -16.55
CA GLY A 214 19.34 12.48 -17.20
C GLY A 214 20.36 11.48 -16.68
N GLY A 215 20.37 11.15 -15.40
CA GLY A 215 21.41 10.32 -14.76
C GLY A 215 22.77 10.99 -14.73
N PRO A 216 23.87 10.26 -14.47
CA PRO A 216 25.20 10.81 -14.53
C PRO A 216 25.58 11.27 -15.95
N SER A 217 26.09 12.50 -16.05
CA SER A 217 26.65 13.00 -17.30
C SER A 217 28.03 12.34 -17.57
N LYS A 218 28.55 12.48 -18.82
CA LYS A 218 29.92 12.05 -19.14
C LYS A 218 30.97 12.76 -18.27
N GLU A 219 30.72 14.01 -17.90
CA GLU A 219 31.61 14.78 -17.04
C GLU A 219 31.59 14.21 -15.60
N HIS A 220 30.43 13.92 -15.04
CA HIS A 220 30.31 13.26 -13.74
C HIS A 220 31.09 11.93 -13.70
N LEU A 221 30.99 11.11 -14.76
CA LEU A 221 31.71 9.84 -14.84
C LEU A 221 33.23 10.03 -14.95
N LYS A 222 33.70 10.99 -15.76
CA LYS A 222 35.14 11.32 -15.84
C LYS A 222 35.68 11.82 -14.50
N ASN A 223 34.91 12.60 -13.74
CA ASN A 223 35.32 13.07 -12.43
C ASN A 223 35.35 11.92 -11.42
N ALA A 224 34.37 11.02 -11.47
CA ALA A 224 34.36 9.80 -10.68
C ALA A 224 35.59 8.91 -10.96
N GLU A 225 35.93 8.70 -12.23
CA GLU A 225 37.14 7.94 -12.62
C GLU A 225 38.44 8.55 -12.10
N LYS A 226 38.57 9.89 -12.13
CA LYS A 226 39.76 10.58 -11.53
C LYS A 226 39.85 10.28 -10.03
N LEU A 227 38.74 10.32 -9.29
CA LEU A 227 38.71 9.98 -7.85
C LEU A 227 39.08 8.51 -7.62
N ILE A 228 38.56 7.60 -8.44
CA ILE A 228 38.88 6.17 -8.35
C ILE A 228 40.39 5.92 -8.58
N CYS A 229 40.99 6.60 -9.55
CA CYS A 229 42.43 6.50 -9.82
C CYS A 229 43.29 7.06 -8.68
N ASN A 230 42.80 8.08 -7.97
CA ASN A 230 43.59 8.79 -6.96
C ASN A 230 43.50 8.20 -5.56
N GLY A 231 42.64 7.17 -5.28
CA GLY A 231 42.58 6.69 -3.90
C GLY A 231 41.44 5.76 -3.50
N ASP A 232 40.72 6.11 -2.45
CA ASP A 232 39.84 5.24 -1.68
C ASP A 232 38.43 5.13 -2.26
N PHE A 233 38.21 5.44 -3.54
CA PHE A 233 36.95 5.43 -4.23
C PHE A 233 36.76 4.22 -5.13
N LYS A 234 35.51 3.79 -5.31
CA LYS A 234 35.10 2.81 -6.33
C LYS A 234 33.68 3.05 -6.79
N TYR A 235 33.36 2.67 -8.03
CA TYR A 235 31.97 2.43 -8.39
C TYR A 235 31.40 1.28 -7.54
N SER A 236 30.16 1.41 -7.12
CA SER A 236 29.53 0.43 -6.24
C SER A 236 28.01 0.43 -6.40
N THR A 237 27.39 -0.57 -5.78
CA THR A 237 25.94 -0.64 -5.61
C THR A 237 25.58 -0.47 -4.13
N PRO A 238 24.36 -0.05 -3.81
CA PRO A 238 23.91 0.02 -2.43
C PRO A 238 24.04 -1.31 -1.66
N ASP A 239 23.69 -2.43 -2.29
CA ASP A 239 23.82 -3.75 -1.64
C ASP A 239 25.29 -4.06 -1.29
N THR A 240 26.22 -3.84 -2.23
CA THR A 240 27.67 -4.01 -1.98
C THR A 240 28.17 -3.11 -0.85
N TYR A 241 27.66 -1.87 -0.77
CA TYR A 241 28.00 -0.98 0.33
C TYR A 241 27.58 -1.54 1.68
N PHE A 242 26.31 -1.97 1.82
CA PHE A 242 25.82 -2.52 3.09
C PHE A 242 26.50 -3.85 3.46
N GLU A 243 26.87 -4.67 2.48
CA GLU A 243 27.65 -5.89 2.71
C GLU A 243 29.05 -5.58 3.27
N GLU A 244 29.74 -4.59 2.69
CA GLU A 244 31.08 -4.19 3.13
C GLU A 244 31.07 -3.39 4.45
N ALA A 245 29.98 -2.71 4.76
CA ALA A 245 29.78 -2.00 6.01
C ALA A 245 29.42 -2.90 7.19
N GLN A 246 29.18 -4.20 6.95
CA GLN A 246 28.92 -5.17 8.04
C GLN A 246 30.07 -5.19 9.06
N GLY A 247 29.70 -5.16 10.35
CA GLY A 247 30.66 -5.11 11.44
C GLY A 247 31.14 -3.71 11.81
N THR A 248 30.66 -2.66 11.10
CA THR A 248 30.83 -1.27 11.56
C THR A 248 29.94 -1.04 12.78
N GLU A 249 30.49 -0.42 13.82
CA GLU A 249 29.69 0.01 14.96
C GLU A 249 28.72 1.13 14.54
N MET A 250 27.43 0.95 14.82
CA MET A 250 26.36 1.83 14.38
C MET A 250 25.44 2.18 15.56
N PRO A 251 25.06 3.47 15.70
CA PRO A 251 24.04 3.86 16.68
C PRO A 251 22.68 3.24 16.35
N LEU A 252 21.86 3.00 17.37
CA LEU A 252 20.48 2.55 17.25
C LEU A 252 19.55 3.75 17.33
N VAL A 253 18.74 3.94 16.29
CA VAL A 253 17.69 4.96 16.20
C VAL A 253 16.33 4.28 16.30
N ASN A 254 15.45 4.76 17.16
CA ASN A 254 14.10 4.25 17.37
C ASN A 254 13.03 5.36 17.33
N GLU A 255 13.31 6.42 16.60
CA GLU A 255 12.46 7.59 16.46
C GLU A 255 11.77 7.65 15.10
N ASP A 256 10.69 8.44 15.02
CA ASP A 256 10.12 8.91 13.77
C ASP A 256 11.06 9.91 13.09
N LEU A 257 11.26 9.74 11.79
CA LEU A 257 12.10 10.64 10.98
C LEU A 257 11.21 11.58 10.15
N GLN A 258 10.24 12.25 10.79
CA GLN A 258 9.21 13.05 10.13
C GLN A 258 9.50 14.56 10.07
N HIS A 259 10.56 15.02 10.70
CA HIS A 259 10.85 16.44 10.89
C HIS A 259 11.42 17.10 9.63
N HIS A 260 10.61 17.20 8.57
CA HIS A 260 11.03 17.89 7.35
C HIS A 260 9.97 18.91 6.91
N ALA A 261 9.09 18.59 6.01
CA ALA A 261 8.11 19.49 5.42
C ALA A 261 6.71 19.27 6.02
N SER A 262 6.49 19.65 7.28
CA SER A 262 5.23 19.40 8.01
C SER A 262 3.99 19.98 7.32
N GLY A 263 4.13 21.08 6.57
CA GLY A 263 3.05 21.70 5.79
C GLY A 263 2.47 20.80 4.70
N CYS A 264 3.21 19.83 4.17
CA CYS A 264 2.70 18.91 3.14
C CYS A 264 1.59 17.99 3.66
N TYR A 265 1.48 17.74 4.97
CA TYR A 265 0.40 16.93 5.54
C TYR A 265 -0.97 17.62 5.53
N SER A 266 -1.00 18.95 5.45
CA SER A 266 -2.23 19.75 5.33
C SER A 266 -2.45 20.32 3.92
N ALA A 267 -1.43 20.37 3.08
CA ALA A 267 -1.55 20.85 1.71
C ALA A 267 -2.43 19.92 0.87
N ASN A 268 -3.27 20.49 0.01
CA ASN A 268 -4.17 19.76 -0.89
C ASN A 268 -4.89 18.57 -0.21
N SER A 269 -5.70 18.87 0.82
CA SER A 269 -6.44 17.86 1.59
C SER A 269 -7.36 16.97 0.73
N ARG A 270 -7.77 17.44 -0.46
CA ARG A 270 -8.62 16.68 -1.39
C ARG A 270 -7.93 15.40 -1.86
N ILE A 271 -6.66 15.48 -2.30
CA ILE A 271 -5.95 14.29 -2.79
C ILE A 271 -5.74 13.26 -1.67
N LYS A 272 -5.47 13.70 -0.44
CA LYS A 272 -5.33 12.83 0.72
C LYS A 272 -6.63 12.12 1.08
N ASN A 273 -7.75 12.84 0.99
CA ASN A 273 -9.07 12.27 1.24
C ASN A 273 -9.43 11.21 0.18
N ILE A 274 -9.17 11.49 -1.10
CA ILE A 274 -9.43 10.55 -2.19
C ILE A 274 -8.56 9.31 -2.03
N ASN A 275 -7.27 9.47 -1.70
CA ASN A 275 -6.37 8.35 -1.41
C ASN A 275 -6.92 7.45 -0.31
N ARG A 276 -7.28 8.02 0.85
CA ARG A 276 -7.79 7.23 1.97
C ARG A 276 -9.08 6.48 1.63
N ARG A 277 -9.97 7.12 0.86
CA ARG A 277 -11.19 6.46 0.38
C ARG A 277 -10.88 5.29 -0.55
N ALA A 278 -9.99 5.49 -1.54
CA ALA A 278 -9.62 4.44 -2.48
C ALA A 278 -8.98 3.23 -1.77
N GLU A 279 -8.07 3.46 -0.83
CA GLU A 279 -7.49 2.39 0.01
C GLU A 279 -8.57 1.60 0.75
N THR A 280 -9.49 2.29 1.41
CA THR A 280 -10.55 1.66 2.21
C THR A 280 -11.53 0.88 1.34
N GLU A 281 -11.94 1.47 0.21
CA GLU A 281 -12.89 0.87 -0.73
C GLU A 281 -12.29 -0.39 -1.38
N LEU A 282 -11.01 -0.38 -1.77
CA LEU A 282 -10.32 -1.55 -2.33
C LEU A 282 -10.16 -2.68 -1.31
N VAL A 283 -9.73 -2.38 -0.09
CA VAL A 283 -9.63 -3.39 0.99
C VAL A 283 -10.99 -4.03 1.28
N THR A 284 -12.05 -3.21 1.24
CA THR A 284 -13.43 -3.71 1.42
C THR A 284 -13.83 -4.61 0.25
N ALA A 285 -13.52 -4.20 -0.98
CA ALA A 285 -13.82 -4.95 -2.19
C ALA A 285 -13.15 -6.35 -2.19
N GLU A 286 -11.87 -6.42 -1.84
CA GLU A 286 -11.17 -7.70 -1.74
C GLU A 286 -11.80 -8.63 -0.71
N LYS A 287 -12.14 -8.10 0.47
CA LYS A 287 -12.76 -8.89 1.53
C LYS A 287 -14.14 -9.45 1.11
N LEU A 288 -14.97 -8.60 0.48
CA LEU A 288 -16.28 -9.04 -0.01
C LEU A 288 -16.16 -10.01 -1.18
N ASP A 289 -15.23 -9.79 -2.10
CA ASP A 289 -15.00 -10.67 -3.25
C ASP A 289 -14.58 -12.08 -2.81
N VAL A 290 -13.63 -12.15 -1.87
CA VAL A 290 -13.21 -13.43 -1.27
C VAL A 290 -14.38 -14.10 -0.52
N LEU A 291 -15.18 -13.33 0.23
CA LEU A 291 -16.33 -13.87 0.92
C LEU A 291 -17.38 -14.41 -0.06
N ALA A 292 -17.67 -13.66 -1.14
CA ALA A 292 -18.58 -14.10 -2.19
C ALA A 292 -18.06 -15.37 -2.89
N ASN A 293 -16.77 -15.46 -3.18
CA ASN A 293 -16.15 -16.66 -3.73
C ASN A 293 -16.36 -17.88 -2.81
N ILE A 294 -16.06 -17.75 -1.51
CA ILE A 294 -16.20 -18.83 -0.53
C ILE A 294 -17.67 -19.28 -0.43
N MET A 295 -18.61 -18.33 -0.40
CA MET A 295 -20.04 -18.62 -0.19
C MET A 295 -20.77 -19.12 -1.43
N THR A 296 -20.31 -18.73 -2.62
CA THR A 296 -21.07 -18.94 -3.87
C THR A 296 -20.30 -19.65 -4.97
N GLY A 297 -18.96 -19.82 -4.83
CA GLY A 297 -18.09 -20.34 -5.88
C GLY A 297 -17.84 -19.33 -7.00
N SER A 298 -18.17 -18.04 -6.83
CA SER A 298 -17.95 -17.02 -7.87
C SER A 298 -16.47 -16.77 -8.13
N ALA A 299 -16.11 -16.41 -9.37
CA ALA A 299 -14.75 -16.03 -9.72
C ALA A 299 -14.31 -14.77 -8.99
N LEU A 300 -13.03 -14.70 -8.62
CA LEU A 300 -12.40 -13.53 -8.03
C LEU A 300 -12.02 -12.47 -9.09
N HIS A 301 -12.07 -11.21 -8.71
CA HIS A 301 -11.73 -10.05 -9.56
C HIS A 301 -10.27 -9.61 -9.41
N ASN A 302 -9.33 -10.56 -9.20
CA ASN A 302 -7.93 -10.27 -8.86
C ASN A 302 -7.24 -9.30 -9.81
N LYS A 303 -7.42 -9.45 -11.14
CA LYS A 303 -6.77 -8.60 -12.14
C LYS A 303 -7.26 -7.15 -12.09
N GLN A 304 -8.56 -6.96 -11.91
CA GLN A 304 -9.17 -5.63 -11.80
C GLN A 304 -8.70 -4.92 -10.53
N ILE A 305 -8.67 -5.64 -9.42
CA ILE A 305 -8.22 -5.13 -8.12
C ILE A 305 -6.70 -4.82 -8.16
N GLU A 306 -5.88 -5.68 -8.78
CA GLU A 306 -4.45 -5.44 -8.97
C GLU A 306 -4.21 -4.15 -9.77
N ALA A 307 -4.91 -3.97 -10.90
CA ALA A 307 -4.81 -2.76 -11.71
C ALA A 307 -5.28 -1.49 -10.96
N ALA A 308 -6.28 -1.62 -10.11
CA ALA A 308 -6.75 -0.53 -9.27
C ALA A 308 -5.73 -0.14 -8.18
N TRP A 309 -5.14 -1.13 -7.51
CA TRP A 309 -4.06 -0.89 -6.53
C TRP A 309 -2.82 -0.26 -7.15
N GLU A 310 -2.42 -0.68 -8.35
CA GLU A 310 -1.29 -0.06 -9.06
C GLU A 310 -1.51 1.44 -9.29
N ARG A 311 -2.74 1.85 -9.61
CA ARG A 311 -3.10 3.27 -9.74
C ARG A 311 -3.08 4.01 -8.42
N VAL A 312 -3.57 3.41 -7.36
CA VAL A 312 -3.50 3.99 -6.00
C VAL A 312 -2.05 4.16 -5.60
N MET A 313 -1.23 3.12 -5.69
CA MET A 313 0.19 3.16 -5.32
C MET A 313 0.99 4.17 -6.14
N PHE A 314 0.70 4.30 -7.45
CA PHE A 314 1.34 5.30 -8.28
C PHE A 314 1.06 6.73 -7.78
N ASN A 315 -0.21 7.01 -7.44
CA ASN A 315 -0.62 8.32 -6.94
C ASN A 315 -0.23 8.59 -5.47
N GLN A 316 0.37 7.62 -4.80
CA GLN A 316 1.01 7.80 -3.50
C GLN A 316 2.46 8.31 -3.61
N PHE A 317 2.95 8.57 -4.83
CA PHE A 317 4.23 9.24 -5.05
C PHE A 317 4.30 10.52 -4.23
N HIS A 318 5.48 10.79 -3.65
CA HIS A 318 5.62 11.83 -2.62
C HIS A 318 5.20 13.23 -3.09
N ASP A 319 5.43 13.64 -4.35
CA ASP A 319 4.99 14.93 -4.85
C ASP A 319 3.47 15.01 -5.09
N ILE A 320 2.84 13.93 -5.49
CA ILE A 320 1.39 13.89 -5.67
C ILE A 320 0.71 13.95 -4.30
N LEU A 321 1.06 13.02 -3.41
CA LEU A 321 0.35 12.89 -2.13
C LEU A 321 0.68 14.00 -1.13
N ALA A 322 1.90 14.54 -1.17
CA ALA A 322 2.26 15.72 -0.39
C ALA A 322 1.56 17.01 -0.83
N GLY A 323 1.09 17.08 -2.08
CA GLY A 323 0.33 18.24 -2.53
C GLY A 323 1.16 19.32 -3.24
N CYS A 324 2.37 18.98 -3.75
CA CYS A 324 3.31 19.94 -4.34
C CYS A 324 3.48 19.84 -5.88
N SER A 325 2.70 18.99 -6.52
CA SER A 325 2.66 18.89 -8.00
C SER A 325 1.87 20.04 -8.65
N VAL A 326 2.02 20.19 -9.98
CA VAL A 326 1.22 21.15 -10.76
C VAL A 326 -0.26 20.77 -10.79
N LYS A 327 -1.12 21.76 -11.02
CA LYS A 327 -2.58 21.59 -10.98
C LYS A 327 -3.08 20.47 -11.91
N GLU A 328 -2.53 20.39 -13.11
CA GLU A 328 -2.92 19.43 -14.14
C GLU A 328 -2.62 17.98 -13.72
N ALA A 329 -1.57 17.76 -12.94
CA ALA A 329 -1.22 16.47 -12.38
C ALA A 329 -2.29 15.95 -11.39
N TYR A 330 -2.97 16.86 -10.68
CA TYR A 330 -4.09 16.47 -9.80
C TYR A 330 -5.33 16.05 -10.56
N PHE A 331 -5.61 16.62 -11.75
CA PHE A 331 -6.68 16.11 -12.60
C PHE A 331 -6.39 14.66 -13.05
N ASP A 332 -5.14 14.39 -13.43
CA ASP A 332 -4.72 13.02 -13.80
C ASP A 332 -4.82 12.06 -12.60
N ALA A 333 -4.37 12.50 -11.43
CA ALA A 333 -4.46 11.72 -10.20
C ALA A 333 -5.91 11.44 -9.79
N GLU A 334 -6.80 12.43 -9.84
CA GLU A 334 -8.22 12.27 -9.53
C GLU A 334 -8.90 11.29 -10.49
N ASN A 335 -8.61 11.34 -11.79
CA ASN A 335 -9.11 10.38 -12.77
C ASN A 335 -8.58 8.97 -12.49
N SER A 336 -7.31 8.85 -12.14
CA SER A 336 -6.66 7.59 -11.79
C SER A 336 -7.27 6.96 -10.53
N TYR A 337 -7.48 7.74 -9.48
CA TYR A 337 -8.22 7.31 -8.28
C TYR A 337 -9.69 7.01 -8.58
N GLY A 338 -10.31 7.79 -9.49
CA GLY A 338 -11.68 7.55 -9.96
C GLY A 338 -11.85 6.14 -10.51
N TYR A 339 -10.94 5.72 -11.40
CA TYR A 339 -10.91 4.34 -11.91
C TYR A 339 -10.79 3.30 -10.78
N ALA A 340 -9.88 3.51 -9.83
CA ALA A 340 -9.67 2.57 -8.73
C ALA A 340 -10.92 2.43 -7.83
N ARG A 341 -11.58 3.55 -7.56
CA ARG A 341 -12.80 3.59 -6.74
C ARG A 341 -14.01 3.00 -7.45
N GLU A 342 -14.16 3.23 -8.76
CA GLU A 342 -15.21 2.62 -9.58
C GLU A 342 -15.03 1.10 -9.60
N THR A 343 -13.80 0.62 -9.85
CA THR A 343 -13.48 -0.81 -9.77
C THR A 343 -13.85 -1.41 -8.41
N ALA A 344 -13.52 -0.72 -7.32
CA ALA A 344 -13.88 -1.17 -5.97
C ALA A 344 -15.40 -1.19 -5.77
N LEU A 345 -16.12 -0.19 -6.28
CA LEU A 345 -17.57 -0.12 -6.20
C LEU A 345 -18.23 -1.28 -6.94
N ASP A 346 -17.79 -1.57 -8.16
CA ASP A 346 -18.30 -2.68 -8.96
C ASP A 346 -18.10 -4.02 -8.26
N VAL A 347 -16.88 -4.29 -7.81
CA VAL A 347 -16.56 -5.53 -7.10
C VAL A 347 -17.38 -5.65 -5.81
N ASN A 348 -17.50 -4.57 -5.02
CA ASN A 348 -18.33 -4.53 -3.83
C ASN A 348 -19.79 -4.85 -4.14
N THR A 349 -20.33 -4.21 -5.18
CA THR A 349 -21.74 -4.36 -5.58
C THR A 349 -22.01 -5.80 -6.00
N PHE A 350 -21.20 -6.36 -6.91
CA PHE A 350 -21.40 -7.74 -7.38
C PHE A 350 -21.21 -8.77 -6.26
N ALA A 351 -20.20 -8.61 -5.43
CA ALA A 351 -19.95 -9.50 -4.32
C ALA A 351 -21.10 -9.45 -3.29
N ALA A 352 -21.54 -8.26 -2.93
CA ALA A 352 -22.67 -8.07 -2.01
C ALA A 352 -23.95 -8.66 -2.57
N GLN A 353 -24.27 -8.45 -3.86
CA GLN A 353 -25.45 -9.04 -4.50
C GLN A 353 -25.39 -10.57 -4.48
N ARG A 354 -24.26 -11.17 -4.84
CA ARG A 354 -24.09 -12.63 -4.84
C ARG A 354 -24.35 -13.25 -3.47
N ILE A 355 -23.87 -12.58 -2.41
CA ILE A 355 -24.07 -13.03 -1.03
C ILE A 355 -25.54 -12.85 -0.64
N THR A 356 -26.14 -11.66 -0.88
CA THR A 356 -27.50 -11.34 -0.45
C THR A 356 -28.56 -12.14 -1.17
N TRP A 357 -28.35 -12.53 -2.43
CA TRP A 357 -29.25 -13.42 -3.16
C TRP A 357 -29.37 -14.83 -2.57
N ARG A 358 -28.44 -15.23 -1.69
CA ARG A 358 -28.52 -16.48 -0.93
C ARG A 358 -29.35 -16.35 0.35
N ILE A 359 -29.78 -15.14 0.70
CA ILE A 359 -30.57 -14.88 1.91
C ILE A 359 -32.04 -14.91 1.54
N LYS A 360 -32.78 -15.84 2.14
CA LYS A 360 -34.22 -15.94 1.94
C LYS A 360 -34.92 -14.84 2.74
N THR A 361 -35.45 -13.84 2.04
CA THR A 361 -36.17 -12.71 2.64
C THR A 361 -37.69 -12.82 2.48
N THR A 362 -38.17 -13.76 1.66
CA THR A 362 -39.60 -13.95 1.36
C THR A 362 -40.44 -14.38 2.55
N ASP A 363 -39.84 -14.99 3.58
CA ASP A 363 -40.57 -15.43 4.80
C ASP A 363 -41.07 -14.24 5.64
N PHE A 364 -40.70 -13.03 5.29
CA PHE A 364 -41.12 -11.77 5.92
C PHE A 364 -42.12 -10.97 5.05
N LEU A 365 -42.51 -11.51 3.91
CA LEU A 365 -43.54 -10.95 3.05
C LEU A 365 -44.82 -11.75 3.31
N ASP A 366 -45.95 -11.06 3.48
CA ASP A 366 -47.26 -11.74 3.57
C ASP A 366 -47.50 -12.58 2.32
N ALA A 367 -47.74 -13.87 2.53
CA ALA A 367 -47.76 -14.88 1.47
C ALA A 367 -48.93 -14.78 0.47
N ASP A 368 -49.87 -13.86 0.70
CA ASP A 368 -51.13 -13.84 -0.06
C ASP A 368 -51.15 -12.86 -1.23
N ASP A 369 -50.02 -12.73 -1.94
CA ASP A 369 -49.87 -11.77 -3.01
C ASP A 369 -49.80 -12.39 -4.39
N SER A 370 -50.87 -13.07 -4.79
CA SER A 370 -51.07 -13.54 -6.16
C SER A 370 -51.11 -12.40 -7.21
N GLU A 371 -51.43 -11.17 -6.77
CA GLU A 371 -51.41 -9.96 -7.62
C GLU A 371 -50.00 -9.39 -7.92
N MET A 372 -48.96 -9.83 -7.23
CA MET A 372 -47.61 -9.29 -7.37
C MET A 372 -46.89 -9.63 -8.67
N ARG A 373 -47.36 -10.56 -9.46
CA ARG A 373 -46.71 -10.96 -10.72
C ARG A 373 -46.69 -9.89 -11.83
N GLY A 374 -47.45 -8.80 -11.64
CA GLY A 374 -47.59 -7.74 -12.64
C GLY A 374 -47.05 -6.36 -12.27
N ARG A 375 -46.66 -6.12 -11.01
CA ARG A 375 -46.22 -4.79 -10.56
C ARG A 375 -44.80 -4.82 -10.01
N MET A 376 -43.85 -4.54 -10.86
CA MET A 376 -42.44 -4.74 -10.61
C MET A 376 -41.75 -3.82 -9.60
N TRP A 377 -42.37 -2.71 -9.14
CA TRP A 377 -41.59 -1.65 -8.51
C TRP A 377 -42.01 -1.17 -7.15
N TYR A 378 -43.26 -1.34 -6.76
CA TYR A 378 -43.71 -0.83 -5.47
C TYR A 378 -44.79 -1.75 -4.86
N LYS A 379 -44.41 -2.43 -3.79
CA LYS A 379 -45.32 -2.78 -2.78
C LYS A 379 -45.03 -1.98 -1.53
N GLU A 380 -46.02 -1.32 -0.98
CA GLU A 380 -46.02 -0.83 0.38
C GLU A 380 -46.14 -2.02 1.31
N GLY A 381 -45.06 -2.79 1.41
CA GLY A 381 -44.92 -3.86 2.38
C GLY A 381 -44.52 -3.31 3.74
N GLU A 382 -44.62 -4.11 4.77
CA GLU A 382 -44.30 -3.73 6.15
C GLU A 382 -42.81 -3.44 6.42
N GLY A 383 -41.95 -3.50 5.42
CA GLY A 383 -40.53 -3.13 5.52
C GLY A 383 -39.66 -3.59 4.35
N SER A 384 -38.48 -3.00 4.25
CA SER A 384 -37.46 -3.40 3.29
C SER A 384 -36.32 -4.14 4.01
N PRO A 385 -35.89 -5.32 3.52
CA PRO A 385 -34.75 -6.01 4.10
C PRO A 385 -33.47 -5.23 3.83
N MET A 386 -32.65 -5.06 4.85
CA MET A 386 -31.31 -4.46 4.75
C MET A 386 -30.28 -5.44 5.26
N VAL A 387 -29.25 -5.69 4.45
CA VAL A 387 -28.11 -6.52 4.84
C VAL A 387 -26.94 -5.63 5.18
N VAL A 388 -26.37 -5.79 6.37
CA VAL A 388 -25.20 -5.05 6.83
C VAL A 388 -24.02 -6.00 6.96
N PHE A 389 -22.93 -5.69 6.28
CA PHE A 389 -21.70 -6.45 6.34
C PHE A 389 -20.75 -5.83 7.37
N ASN A 390 -20.23 -6.65 8.30
CA ASN A 390 -19.13 -6.26 9.18
C ASN A 390 -17.87 -7.02 8.74
N LEU A 391 -16.93 -6.30 8.15
CA LEU A 391 -15.68 -6.83 7.56
C LEU A 391 -14.45 -6.56 8.43
N ILE A 392 -14.61 -6.38 9.74
CA ILE A 392 -13.52 -6.13 10.67
C ILE A 392 -12.79 -7.45 10.97
N LEU A 393 -11.47 -7.47 10.80
CA LEU A 393 -10.61 -8.53 11.33
C LEU A 393 -10.50 -8.37 12.84
N LEU A 394 -11.04 -9.33 13.59
CA LEU A 394 -10.87 -9.40 15.04
C LEU A 394 -9.69 -10.30 15.37
N LEU A 395 -8.69 -9.75 16.04
CA LEU A 395 -7.68 -10.52 16.78
C LEU A 395 -8.36 -11.20 17.99
N LEU A 396 -8.36 -12.52 18.01
CA LEU A 396 -9.20 -13.35 18.88
C LEU A 396 -8.98 -13.19 20.41
N ASN A 397 -7.97 -12.49 20.86
CA ASN A 397 -7.60 -12.51 22.29
C ASN A 397 -7.83 -11.22 23.08
N LEU A 398 -8.35 -10.13 22.50
CA LEU A 398 -8.40 -8.87 23.26
C LEU A 398 -9.74 -8.14 23.34
N LEU A 399 -10.80 -8.54 22.65
CA LEU A 399 -12.06 -7.79 22.70
C LEU A 399 -13.29 -8.68 22.89
N ARG A 400 -13.39 -9.32 24.06
CA ARG A 400 -14.67 -9.86 24.54
C ARG A 400 -15.62 -8.70 24.86
N SER A 401 -16.74 -8.62 24.14
CA SER A 401 -18.02 -8.00 24.52
C SER A 401 -18.22 -6.49 24.44
N SER A 402 -17.26 -5.61 24.70
CA SER A 402 -17.56 -4.18 24.88
C SER A 402 -17.69 -3.36 23.58
N VAL A 403 -16.87 -3.63 22.57
CA VAL A 403 -16.88 -2.85 21.31
C VAL A 403 -18.06 -3.23 20.42
N LEU A 404 -18.39 -4.52 20.33
CA LEU A 404 -19.56 -4.98 19.57
C LEU A 404 -20.87 -4.43 20.17
N SER A 405 -20.98 -4.40 21.50
CA SER A 405 -22.14 -3.84 22.18
C SER A 405 -22.26 -2.32 21.99
N THR A 406 -21.16 -1.62 21.89
CA THR A 406 -21.15 -0.16 21.68
C THR A 406 -21.53 0.19 20.24
N PHE A 407 -21.02 -0.54 19.25
CA PHE A 407 -21.39 -0.34 17.85
C PHE A 407 -22.86 -0.73 17.58
N GLN A 408 -23.32 -1.82 18.14
CA GLN A 408 -24.73 -2.21 18.11
C GLN A 408 -25.62 -1.14 18.72
N ARG A 409 -25.28 -0.61 19.91
CA ARG A 409 -26.00 0.48 20.56
C ARG A 409 -26.02 1.76 19.72
N PHE A 410 -24.89 2.10 19.10
CA PHE A 410 -24.79 3.28 18.22
C PHE A 410 -25.68 3.16 16.98
N LEU A 411 -25.67 2.00 16.30
CA LEU A 411 -26.54 1.71 15.15
C LEU A 411 -28.02 1.73 15.55
N ILE A 412 -28.35 1.06 16.64
CA ILE A 412 -29.73 1.01 17.18
C ILE A 412 -30.19 2.43 17.57
N GLN A 413 -29.38 3.23 18.25
CA GLN A 413 -29.72 4.61 18.61
C GLN A 413 -29.92 5.50 17.38
N ARG A 414 -29.13 5.34 16.33
CA ARG A 414 -29.25 6.14 15.10
C ARG A 414 -30.49 5.79 14.31
N VAL A 415 -30.86 4.52 14.26
CA VAL A 415 -32.11 4.04 13.60
C VAL A 415 -33.35 4.38 14.43
N MET A 416 -33.28 4.26 15.74
CA MET A 416 -34.40 4.63 16.61
C MET A 416 -34.74 6.14 16.61
N LYS A 417 -33.73 7.00 16.35
CA LYS A 417 -33.99 8.44 16.13
C LYS A 417 -34.78 8.74 14.86
N SER A 418 -34.83 7.81 13.89
CA SER A 418 -35.59 7.97 12.64
C SER A 418 -37.09 7.62 12.72
N ARG A 419 -37.63 7.35 13.89
CA ARG A 419 -39.03 6.93 14.12
C ARG A 419 -39.47 5.64 13.39
N SER A 420 -38.52 4.74 13.08
CA SER A 420 -38.80 3.45 12.45
C SER A 420 -38.70 2.33 13.46
N SER A 421 -39.53 1.29 13.32
CA SER A 421 -39.43 0.06 14.13
C SER A 421 -38.26 -0.79 13.59
N LEU A 422 -37.41 -1.32 14.47
CA LEU A 422 -36.23 -2.08 14.11
C LEU A 422 -36.39 -3.54 14.57
N CYS A 423 -36.33 -4.46 13.63
CA CYS A 423 -36.15 -5.87 13.94
C CYS A 423 -34.72 -6.27 13.52
N VAL A 424 -33.87 -6.62 14.47
CA VAL A 424 -32.50 -7.04 14.22
C VAL A 424 -32.40 -8.55 14.36
N LEU A 425 -32.11 -9.23 13.28
CA LEU A 425 -31.76 -10.63 13.30
C LEU A 425 -30.25 -10.77 13.39
N HIS A 426 -29.75 -11.29 14.51
CA HIS A 426 -28.32 -11.58 14.69
C HIS A 426 -28.03 -12.96 14.13
N ILE A 427 -27.23 -13.03 13.03
CA ILE A 427 -26.67 -14.26 12.52
C ILE A 427 -25.38 -14.51 13.28
N PRO A 428 -25.20 -15.65 13.97
CA PRO A 428 -23.96 -15.93 14.68
C PRO A 428 -22.77 -15.92 13.72
N THR A 429 -21.69 -15.38 14.22
CA THR A 429 -20.39 -15.22 13.59
C THR A 429 -19.95 -16.42 12.76
N VAL A 430 -19.69 -16.24 11.48
CA VAL A 430 -18.97 -17.21 10.66
C VAL A 430 -17.47 -17.00 10.89
N SER A 431 -16.85 -17.97 11.55
CA SER A 431 -15.41 -17.94 11.80
C SER A 431 -14.67 -18.69 10.70
N ILE A 432 -13.86 -17.99 9.92
CA ILE A 432 -13.04 -18.57 8.86
C ILE A 432 -11.62 -18.69 9.38
N PHE A 433 -11.15 -19.94 9.52
CA PHE A 433 -9.75 -20.22 9.86
C PHE A 433 -8.93 -20.22 8.58
N THR A 434 -8.01 -19.29 8.42
CA THR A 434 -6.98 -19.38 7.38
C THR A 434 -5.85 -20.24 7.92
N SER A 435 -5.74 -21.46 7.41
CA SER A 435 -4.58 -22.33 7.70
C SER A 435 -3.49 -21.96 6.72
N ALA A 436 -2.37 -21.50 7.16
CA ALA A 436 -1.04 -21.93 6.84
C ALA A 436 -0.01 -20.85 7.11
N PHE A 437 1.02 -21.26 7.82
CA PHE A 437 2.26 -20.53 8.08
C PHE A 437 2.11 -19.24 8.90
N LEU A 438 1.95 -19.39 10.19
CA LEU A 438 2.62 -18.64 11.26
C LEU A 438 1.85 -18.90 12.59
N LYS A 439 2.52 -19.00 13.69
CA LYS A 439 2.01 -19.25 15.05
C LYS A 439 1.05 -18.16 15.61
N GLN A 440 0.38 -17.41 14.76
CA GLN A 440 -0.72 -16.50 15.14
C GLN A 440 -1.89 -16.75 14.20
N MET A 441 -2.95 -17.37 14.72
CA MET A 441 -4.20 -17.57 14.01
C MET A 441 -4.95 -16.24 13.89
N PHE A 442 -5.15 -15.79 12.68
CA PHE A 442 -6.10 -14.71 12.39
C PHE A 442 -7.47 -15.32 12.13
N LEU A 443 -8.46 -14.89 12.88
CA LEU A 443 -9.85 -15.24 12.63
C LEU A 443 -10.53 -14.11 11.86
N LEU A 444 -10.92 -14.36 10.62
CA LEU A 444 -11.84 -13.47 9.90
C LEU A 444 -13.25 -13.72 10.44
N THR A 445 -13.76 -12.79 11.22
CA THR A 445 -15.12 -12.86 11.70
C THR A 445 -15.99 -11.96 10.82
N VAL A 446 -16.87 -12.56 10.04
CA VAL A 446 -17.90 -11.84 9.29
C VAL A 446 -19.22 -11.97 10.05
N THR A 447 -19.76 -10.85 10.47
CA THR A 447 -21.09 -10.80 11.09
C THR A 447 -22.07 -10.17 10.12
N LEU A 448 -23.06 -10.93 9.71
CA LEU A 448 -24.14 -10.46 8.85
C LEU A 448 -25.31 -10.02 9.71
N TYR A 449 -25.76 -8.80 9.54
CA TYR A 449 -26.98 -8.30 10.18
C TYR A 449 -28.05 -8.08 9.13
N ILE A 450 -29.24 -8.68 9.34
CA ILE A 450 -30.42 -8.37 8.56
C ILE A 450 -31.26 -7.43 9.39
N ILE A 451 -31.47 -6.22 8.90
CA ILE A 451 -32.24 -5.19 9.58
C ILE A 451 -33.49 -4.93 8.76
N PHE A 452 -34.66 -5.16 9.35
CA PHE A 452 -35.92 -4.80 8.74
C PHE A 452 -36.34 -3.42 9.27
N ILE A 453 -36.52 -2.47 8.36
CA ILE A 453 -37.04 -1.14 8.69
C ILE A 453 -38.51 -1.13 8.35
N THR A 454 -39.39 -1.13 9.36
CA THR A 454 -40.83 -1.01 9.17
C THR A 454 -41.26 0.45 9.34
N LYS A 455 -42.09 0.99 8.42
CA LYS A 455 -42.79 2.26 8.65
C LYS A 455 -43.80 2.08 9.75
N LYS A 456 -43.77 2.91 10.78
CA LYS A 456 -44.82 2.95 11.80
C LYS A 456 -46.11 3.42 11.16
N THR A 457 -47.02 2.50 10.86
CA THR A 457 -48.43 2.78 10.81
C THR A 457 -48.89 2.89 12.25
N THR A 458 -49.55 3.97 12.60
CA THR A 458 -50.19 4.17 13.90
C THR A 458 -51.29 3.12 14.10
N MET A 459 -50.93 1.98 14.66
CA MET A 459 -51.94 1.01 15.13
C MET A 459 -52.39 1.36 16.53
N LYS A 460 -53.66 1.58 16.66
CA LYS A 460 -54.36 1.56 17.95
C LYS A 460 -54.45 0.09 18.41
N ASN A 461 -53.81 -0.21 19.53
CA ASN A 461 -53.76 -1.49 20.27
C ASN A 461 -52.99 -2.65 19.63
N PRO A 462 -51.90 -3.13 20.26
CA PRO A 462 -51.23 -4.36 19.87
C PRO A 462 -51.97 -5.56 20.48
N SER A 463 -52.55 -6.39 19.63
CA SER A 463 -53.11 -7.69 20.07
C SER A 463 -51.95 -8.70 20.28
N SER A 464 -52.14 -9.61 21.25
CA SER A 464 -51.20 -10.65 21.68
C SER A 464 -50.70 -11.62 20.59
N HIS A 465 -51.27 -11.58 19.40
CA HIS A 465 -50.88 -12.42 18.26
C HIS A 465 -49.50 -12.07 17.67
N ILE A 466 -49.07 -10.80 17.68
CA ILE A 466 -47.78 -10.36 17.08
C ILE A 466 -46.59 -10.92 17.85
N LEU A 467 -46.69 -11.05 19.17
CA LEU A 467 -45.62 -11.66 19.99
C LEU A 467 -45.44 -13.17 19.76
N LEU A 468 -46.52 -13.87 19.36
CA LEU A 468 -46.47 -15.31 19.08
C LEU A 468 -45.85 -15.57 17.70
N GLN A 469 -46.13 -14.77 16.68
CA GLN A 469 -45.53 -14.85 15.33
C GLN A 469 -44.06 -14.54 15.36
N GLN A 470 -43.59 -13.56 16.15
CA GLN A 470 -42.19 -13.27 16.34
C GLN A 470 -41.42 -14.42 17.00
N LYS A 471 -42.02 -15.14 17.95
CA LYS A 471 -41.42 -16.32 18.58
C LYS A 471 -41.32 -17.52 17.64
N THR A 472 -42.27 -17.69 16.73
CA THR A 472 -42.28 -18.77 15.74
C THR A 472 -41.28 -18.52 14.63
N ALA A 473 -41.18 -17.29 14.10
CA ALA A 473 -40.16 -16.91 13.12
C ALA A 473 -38.74 -17.09 13.66
N LEU A 474 -38.48 -16.75 14.92
CA LEU A 474 -37.19 -16.97 15.58
C LEU A 474 -36.84 -18.46 15.74
N LYS A 475 -37.84 -19.37 15.89
CA LYS A 475 -37.59 -20.82 15.98
C LYS A 475 -37.26 -21.41 14.61
N THR A 476 -37.91 -21.02 13.53
CA THR A 476 -37.64 -21.48 12.16
C THR A 476 -36.27 -21.06 11.69
N VAL A 477 -35.89 -19.80 11.92
CA VAL A 477 -34.54 -19.29 11.59
C VAL A 477 -33.43 -20.01 12.37
N ARG A 478 -33.67 -20.47 13.59
CA ARG A 478 -32.68 -21.29 14.34
C ARG A 478 -32.45 -22.66 13.71
N SER A 479 -33.44 -23.29 13.10
CA SER A 479 -33.29 -24.59 12.43
C SER A 479 -32.55 -24.49 11.12
N ASP A 480 -32.79 -23.43 10.33
CA ASP A 480 -32.11 -23.22 9.05
C ASP A 480 -30.63 -22.78 9.24
N LEU A 481 -30.35 -22.00 10.29
CA LEU A 481 -28.99 -21.69 10.73
C LEU A 481 -28.19 -22.94 11.13
N PHE A 482 -28.82 -23.96 11.68
CA PHE A 482 -28.15 -25.20 12.03
C PHE A 482 -27.72 -26.00 10.79
N LEU A 483 -28.47 -25.93 9.69
CA LEU A 483 -28.17 -26.53 8.40
C LEU A 483 -27.00 -25.79 7.71
N ILE A 484 -26.99 -24.46 7.71
CA ILE A 484 -25.92 -23.63 7.17
C ILE A 484 -24.63 -23.86 7.96
N LYS A 485 -24.69 -23.96 9.28
CA LYS A 485 -23.55 -24.27 10.14
C LYS A 485 -22.94 -25.63 9.85
N LYS A 486 -23.74 -26.63 9.49
CA LYS A 486 -23.28 -27.97 9.07
C LYS A 486 -22.59 -27.94 7.69
N GLN A 487 -23.13 -27.20 6.73
CA GLN A 487 -22.51 -27.05 5.39
C GLN A 487 -21.18 -26.31 5.42
N VAL A 488 -21.04 -25.26 6.23
CA VAL A 488 -19.80 -24.49 6.36
C VAL A 488 -18.72 -25.26 7.14
N GLN A 489 -19.08 -26.08 8.11
CA GLN A 489 -18.12 -26.95 8.81
C GLN A 489 -17.53 -28.05 7.94
N PHE A 490 -18.22 -28.51 6.89
CA PHE A 490 -17.71 -29.54 5.96
C PHE A 490 -16.77 -28.98 4.88
N LEU A 491 -16.75 -27.66 4.63
CA LEU A 491 -15.91 -27.02 3.63
C LEU A 491 -14.52 -26.56 4.12
N LEU A 492 -14.26 -26.74 5.42
CA LEU A 492 -13.01 -26.28 6.06
C LEU A 492 -11.98 -27.40 6.32
N VAL A 493 -12.11 -28.56 5.69
CA VAL A 493 -11.19 -29.72 5.84
C VAL A 493 -10.49 -30.06 4.53
N TYR A 494 -10.17 -29.05 3.71
CA TYR A 494 -9.20 -29.23 2.62
C TYR A 494 -8.27 -28.03 2.50
#